data_433a8d3e08fc322ccf5c2c95604c6c6a
#
_entry.id   433a8d3e08fc322ccf5c2c95604c6c6a
#
_cell.length_a   1.000
_cell.length_b   1.000
_cell.length_c   1.000
_cell.angle_alpha   90.00
_cell.angle_beta   90.00
_cell.angle_gamma   90.00
#
_symmetry.space_group_name_H-M   'P 1'
#
loop_
_entity.id
_entity.type
_entity.pdbx_description
1 polymer ?
#
loop_
_entity_poly.entity_id
_entity_poly.type
_entity_poly.pdbx_seq_one_letter_code
_entity_poly.pdbx_strand_id
1 'polypeptide(L)'
;MKISALILSFSVFICSIASAAPPPNVILIISDDQGFGDYGFMGSKDVRTPNLDRMASQSQLYTRGYVMPVCSPSLACLLTGRLPHENGITGNDLAKSESGPKPSDRLPLVDKLLSNKVLLPKVLSEAGYLTFQTGKLWNVTYKEVGFSGGMTAATGRHGGDGLKIGRESMQPIYDFIEGAKSQNKPFFVWYAPMMPHEPHNPPAQLLAKYQGKGFTPEAEKYYAMVEWFDQSCGELDAYLTQNKLAENTVILYLTDNGWDAARGRKADRSKLSPYELGVRTPMFVRWPGKVAPARDEETLASIIDFVPTILKVSGVNVGGDLPGVNLLDKKAMAARKSVFVESYRHDIADLADPAKSLVARVVVSGWWKLLIPSGTPVDRGFASSPKTIELFDLKTDPLETKNVADEHPDEVKRLGEIQKMAWNVQ
;
A
#
# COMPACT_ATOMS: atom_id res chain seq x y z
N MET A 1 31.90 -14.36 -80.25
CA MET A 1 30.77 -13.84 -79.43
C MET A 1 30.89 -14.47 -78.05
N LYS A 2 31.29 -13.69 -77.03
CA LYS A 2 31.35 -14.13 -75.61
C LYS A 2 30.14 -13.51 -74.90
N ILE A 3 29.22 -14.33 -74.42
CA ILE A 3 28.04 -13.91 -73.63
C ILE A 3 28.44 -13.93 -72.16
N SER A 4 28.55 -12.74 -71.54
CA SER A 4 28.79 -12.63 -70.09
C SER A 4 27.41 -12.67 -69.37
N ALA A 5 27.22 -13.68 -68.53
CA ALA A 5 26.07 -13.81 -67.69
C ALA A 5 26.23 -12.92 -66.45
N LEU A 6 25.34 -11.96 -66.24
CA LEU A 6 25.28 -11.09 -65.09
C LEU A 6 24.47 -11.83 -64.01
N ILE A 7 25.11 -12.25 -62.91
CA ILE A 7 24.44 -12.86 -61.79
C ILE A 7 23.99 -11.69 -60.83
N LEU A 8 22.70 -11.43 -60.76
CA LEU A 8 22.11 -10.47 -59.85
C LEU A 8 21.89 -11.15 -58.50
N SER A 9 22.74 -10.86 -57.53
CA SER A 9 22.56 -11.34 -56.14
C SER A 9 21.48 -10.53 -55.43
N PHE A 10 20.35 -11.14 -55.15
CA PHE A 10 19.24 -10.56 -54.38
C PHE A 10 19.55 -10.77 -52.88
N SER A 11 20.08 -9.77 -52.18
CA SER A 11 20.23 -9.80 -50.71
C SER A 11 18.85 -9.57 -50.05
N VAL A 12 18.26 -10.63 -49.51
CA VAL A 12 17.06 -10.53 -48.68
C VAL A 12 17.48 -9.98 -47.31
N PHE A 13 17.16 -8.71 -47.07
CA PHE A 13 17.25 -8.12 -45.74
C PHE A 13 16.12 -8.67 -44.87
N ILE A 14 16.40 -9.66 -44.03
CA ILE A 14 15.49 -10.12 -42.97
C ILE A 14 15.52 -9.04 -41.88
N CYS A 15 14.55 -8.15 -41.93
CA CYS A 15 14.29 -7.20 -40.83
C CYS A 15 13.74 -8.01 -39.66
N SER A 16 14.59 -8.35 -38.71
CA SER A 16 14.17 -8.96 -37.44
C SER A 16 13.31 -7.90 -36.70
N ILE A 17 12.00 -8.05 -36.74
CA ILE A 17 11.11 -7.29 -35.89
C ILE A 17 11.44 -7.75 -34.47
N ALA A 18 12.20 -6.96 -33.72
CA ALA A 18 12.39 -7.17 -32.31
C ALA A 18 11.00 -7.13 -31.65
N SER A 19 10.45 -8.29 -31.34
CA SER A 19 9.22 -8.38 -30.57
C SER A 19 9.50 -7.70 -29.23
N ALA A 20 8.74 -6.65 -28.91
CA ALA A 20 8.82 -6.06 -27.58
C ALA A 20 8.56 -7.15 -26.54
N ALA A 21 9.38 -7.18 -25.50
CA ALA A 21 9.18 -8.14 -24.41
C ALA A 21 7.76 -7.99 -23.87
N PRO A 22 7.07 -9.09 -23.55
CA PRO A 22 5.72 -9.02 -23.01
C PRO A 22 5.72 -8.17 -21.73
N PRO A 23 4.65 -7.37 -21.50
CA PRO A 23 4.55 -6.59 -20.29
C PRO A 23 4.58 -7.51 -19.05
N PRO A 24 5.19 -7.08 -17.94
CA PRO A 24 5.32 -7.92 -16.76
C PRO A 24 3.98 -8.14 -16.08
N ASN A 25 3.85 -9.25 -15.39
CA ASN A 25 2.79 -9.43 -14.41
C ASN A 25 3.08 -8.55 -13.19
N VAL A 26 2.02 -8.17 -12.47
CA VAL A 26 2.15 -7.33 -11.29
C VAL A 26 1.36 -7.94 -10.13
N ILE A 27 1.99 -8.03 -8.97
CA ILE A 27 1.33 -8.42 -7.71
C ILE A 27 1.56 -7.32 -6.69
N LEU A 28 0.48 -6.78 -6.16
CA LEU A 28 0.48 -5.84 -5.05
C LEU A 28 0.08 -6.58 -3.77
N ILE A 29 1.02 -6.75 -2.86
CA ILE A 29 0.80 -7.38 -1.55
C ILE A 29 0.57 -6.28 -0.53
N ILE A 30 -0.55 -6.34 0.19
CA ILE A 30 -0.96 -5.37 1.19
C ILE A 30 -1.15 -6.09 2.52
N SER A 31 -0.28 -5.83 3.48
CA SER A 31 -0.48 -6.22 4.88
C SER A 31 -1.51 -5.29 5.52
N ASP A 32 -2.23 -5.76 6.53
CA ASP A 32 -3.34 -5.04 7.17
C ASP A 32 -3.10 -4.96 8.68
N ASP A 33 -2.94 -3.74 9.22
CA ASP A 33 -2.63 -3.51 10.64
C ASP A 33 -1.27 -4.14 11.06
N GLN A 34 -0.17 -3.78 10.41
CA GLN A 34 1.15 -4.27 10.79
C GLN A 34 2.11 -3.14 11.16
N GLY A 35 2.75 -3.27 12.32
CA GLY A 35 3.75 -2.30 12.79
C GLY A 35 4.99 -2.28 11.90
N PHE A 36 5.58 -1.10 11.66
CA PHE A 36 6.76 -0.96 10.80
C PHE A 36 7.99 -1.72 11.35
N GLY A 37 8.03 -2.00 12.65
CA GLY A 37 9.06 -2.80 13.32
C GLY A 37 8.79 -4.30 13.34
N ASP A 38 7.62 -4.77 12.88
CA ASP A 38 7.19 -6.17 13.01
C ASP A 38 7.63 -7.02 11.81
N TYR A 39 8.89 -6.88 11.42
CA TYR A 39 9.56 -7.63 10.36
C TYR A 39 11.00 -7.94 10.75
N GLY A 40 11.50 -9.13 10.42
CA GLY A 40 12.90 -9.49 10.65
C GLY A 40 13.86 -8.54 9.92
N PHE A 41 13.58 -8.20 8.65
CA PHE A 41 14.37 -7.25 7.88
C PHE A 41 14.31 -5.80 8.39
N MET A 42 13.37 -5.45 9.27
CA MET A 42 13.32 -4.16 9.98
C MET A 42 13.95 -4.24 11.38
N GLY A 43 14.49 -5.39 11.77
CA GLY A 43 15.23 -5.60 13.00
C GLY A 43 14.43 -6.24 14.14
N SER A 44 13.19 -6.68 13.92
CA SER A 44 12.42 -7.43 14.92
C SER A 44 13.13 -8.72 15.31
N LYS A 45 13.16 -8.99 16.62
CA LYS A 45 13.60 -10.27 17.18
C LYS A 45 12.44 -11.09 17.73
N ASP A 46 11.27 -10.49 17.79
CA ASP A 46 10.07 -11.04 18.42
C ASP A 46 9.21 -11.80 17.43
N VAL A 47 9.07 -11.27 16.23
CA VAL A 47 8.24 -11.85 15.15
C VAL A 47 9.10 -12.51 14.07
N ARG A 48 8.55 -13.52 13.42
CA ARG A 48 9.24 -14.29 12.37
C ARG A 48 8.61 -14.01 11.02
N THR A 49 9.39 -13.42 10.10
CA THR A 49 8.96 -13.10 8.73
C THR A 49 9.98 -13.56 7.66
N PRO A 50 10.41 -14.85 7.68
CA PRO A 50 11.53 -15.30 6.84
C PRO A 50 11.24 -15.19 5.34
N ASN A 51 10.00 -15.26 4.90
CA ASN A 51 9.63 -15.15 3.49
C ASN A 51 9.65 -13.68 3.03
N LEU A 52 9.08 -12.78 3.81
CA LEU A 52 9.16 -11.34 3.57
C LEU A 52 10.59 -10.82 3.70
N ASP A 53 11.38 -11.34 4.65
CA ASP A 53 12.80 -11.01 4.79
C ASP A 53 13.59 -11.37 3.52
N ARG A 54 13.36 -12.57 2.96
CA ARG A 54 13.94 -12.99 1.70
C ARG A 54 13.48 -12.11 0.53
N MET A 55 12.18 -11.80 0.41
CA MET A 55 11.68 -10.92 -0.64
C MET A 55 12.29 -9.53 -0.54
N ALA A 56 12.33 -8.94 0.66
CA ALA A 56 12.90 -7.62 0.91
C ALA A 56 14.39 -7.57 0.56
N SER A 57 15.17 -8.64 0.89
CA SER A 57 16.59 -8.73 0.54
C SER A 57 16.86 -8.79 -0.96
N GLN A 58 15.85 -9.12 -1.77
CA GLN A 58 15.91 -9.20 -3.24
C GLN A 58 15.25 -8.00 -3.92
N SER A 59 14.94 -6.93 -3.20
CA SER A 59 14.12 -5.80 -3.63
C SER A 59 14.84 -4.47 -3.53
N GLN A 60 14.34 -3.46 -4.25
CA GLN A 60 14.53 -2.08 -3.83
C GLN A 60 13.62 -1.85 -2.64
N LEU A 61 14.19 -1.72 -1.44
CA LEU A 61 13.50 -1.53 -0.17
C LEU A 61 13.68 -0.10 0.32
N TYR A 62 12.57 0.55 0.67
CA TYR A 62 12.52 1.82 1.39
C TYR A 62 12.01 1.58 2.81
N THR A 63 12.82 1.91 3.83
CA THR A 63 12.45 1.69 5.24
C THR A 63 11.64 2.85 5.81
N ARG A 64 11.52 3.94 5.06
CA ARG A 64 10.81 5.18 5.42
C ARG A 64 9.65 5.44 4.46
N GLY A 65 8.75 4.47 4.35
CA GLY A 65 7.49 4.58 3.64
C GLY A 65 6.40 5.13 4.55
N TYR A 66 5.47 5.91 4.00
CA TYR A 66 4.37 6.52 4.73
C TYR A 66 3.03 6.24 4.08
N VAL A 67 2.06 5.87 4.92
CA VAL A 67 0.67 5.52 4.57
C VAL A 67 -0.29 6.36 5.40
N MET A 68 -1.58 6.25 5.14
CA MET A 68 -2.60 6.88 6.00
C MET A 68 -2.76 6.08 7.30
N PRO A 69 -3.20 6.71 8.41
CA PRO A 69 -3.29 6.04 9.71
C PRO A 69 -4.45 5.04 9.80
N VAL A 70 -5.24 4.86 8.74
CA VAL A 70 -6.39 3.97 8.70
C VAL A 70 -6.60 3.40 7.29
N CYS A 71 -7.14 2.19 7.23
CA CYS A 71 -7.16 1.34 6.05
C CYS A 71 -7.88 1.92 4.83
N SER A 72 -9.09 2.45 4.95
CA SER A 72 -9.86 2.87 3.78
C SER A 72 -9.25 4.03 3.00
N PRO A 73 -8.78 5.10 3.64
CA PRO A 73 -7.98 6.13 2.97
C PRO A 73 -6.73 5.59 2.29
N SER A 74 -6.01 4.65 2.93
CA SER A 74 -4.83 4.00 2.31
C SER A 74 -5.20 3.18 1.09
N LEU A 75 -6.25 2.34 1.16
CA LEU A 75 -6.71 1.56 0.01
C LEU A 75 -7.19 2.46 -1.14
N ALA A 76 -7.85 3.58 -0.84
CA ALA A 76 -8.24 4.57 -1.84
C ALA A 76 -7.02 5.24 -2.50
N CYS A 77 -5.95 5.53 -1.74
CA CYS A 77 -4.69 6.00 -2.31
C CYS A 77 -4.09 4.99 -3.30
N LEU A 78 -4.11 3.69 -2.98
CA LEU A 78 -3.63 2.62 -3.85
C LEU A 78 -4.49 2.42 -5.10
N LEU A 79 -5.78 2.73 -5.04
CA LEU A 79 -6.68 2.66 -6.20
C LEU A 79 -6.53 3.88 -7.12
N THR A 80 -6.23 5.07 -6.57
CA THR A 80 -6.31 6.34 -7.30
C THR A 80 -4.97 7.03 -7.54
N GLY A 81 -3.93 6.69 -6.76
CA GLY A 81 -2.64 7.40 -6.77
C GLY A 81 -2.70 8.81 -6.19
N ARG A 82 -3.72 9.11 -5.38
CA ARG A 82 -3.97 10.43 -4.80
C ARG A 82 -4.18 10.37 -3.30
N LEU A 83 -3.84 11.45 -2.60
CA LEU A 83 -4.08 11.59 -1.17
C LEU A 83 -5.59 11.71 -0.85
N PRO A 84 -6.02 11.46 0.39
CA PRO A 84 -7.44 11.44 0.76
C PRO A 84 -8.20 12.73 0.45
N HIS A 85 -7.60 13.92 0.65
CA HIS A 85 -8.25 15.19 0.31
C HIS A 85 -8.53 15.32 -1.20
N GLU A 86 -7.71 14.70 -2.06
CA GLU A 86 -7.89 14.72 -3.51
C GLU A 86 -8.87 13.64 -3.97
N ASN A 87 -8.73 12.38 -3.45
CA ASN A 87 -9.60 11.27 -3.85
C ASN A 87 -10.96 11.26 -3.16
N GLY A 88 -11.10 12.01 -2.06
CA GLY A 88 -12.33 12.20 -1.31
C GLY A 88 -12.68 11.12 -0.30
N ILE A 89 -11.85 10.09 -0.14
CA ILE A 89 -12.06 9.01 0.84
C ILE A 89 -11.21 9.29 2.08
N THR A 90 -11.79 9.97 3.04
CA THR A 90 -11.11 10.46 4.24
C THR A 90 -11.31 9.58 5.47
N GLY A 91 -12.16 8.56 5.42
CA GLY A 91 -12.43 7.67 6.56
C GLY A 91 -13.00 6.33 6.11
N ASN A 92 -13.35 5.49 7.07
CA ASN A 92 -13.84 4.14 6.81
C ASN A 92 -15.33 4.08 6.50
N ASP A 93 -16.14 4.87 7.18
CA ASP A 93 -17.59 4.88 7.07
C ASP A 93 -18.08 6.32 7.03
N LEU A 94 -19.33 6.55 6.63
CA LEU A 94 -19.99 7.82 6.88
C LEU A 94 -20.35 7.94 8.37
N ALA A 95 -20.29 9.15 8.90
CA ALA A 95 -20.76 9.43 10.24
C ALA A 95 -22.22 8.94 10.37
N LYS A 96 -22.48 8.15 11.41
CA LYS A 96 -23.77 7.48 11.60
C LYS A 96 -24.89 8.49 11.73
N SER A 97 -25.96 8.29 10.96
CA SER A 97 -27.26 8.86 11.31
C SER A 97 -27.78 8.21 12.61
N GLU A 98 -28.67 8.87 13.33
CA GLU A 98 -29.28 8.35 14.58
C GLU A 98 -29.91 6.95 14.42
N SER A 99 -30.23 6.53 13.19
CA SER A 99 -30.84 5.26 12.85
C SER A 99 -29.84 4.10 12.56
N GLY A 100 -28.53 4.35 12.71
CA GLY A 100 -27.46 3.37 12.40
C GLY A 100 -27.14 3.24 10.89
N PRO A 101 -26.06 2.53 10.51
CA PRO A 101 -25.62 2.42 9.12
C PRO A 101 -26.59 1.57 8.29
N LYS A 102 -26.96 2.07 7.11
CA LYS A 102 -27.76 1.34 6.11
C LYS A 102 -26.87 0.94 4.92
N PRO A 103 -27.20 -0.14 4.18
CA PRO A 103 -26.47 -0.50 2.96
C PRO A 103 -26.42 0.62 1.92
N SER A 104 -27.46 1.48 1.86
CA SER A 104 -27.51 2.66 0.98
C SER A 104 -26.48 3.73 1.34
N ASP A 105 -25.98 3.76 2.58
CA ASP A 105 -25.07 4.81 3.05
C ASP A 105 -23.68 4.68 2.41
N ARG A 106 -23.35 3.50 1.84
CA ARG A 106 -22.11 3.30 1.10
C ARG A 106 -22.11 3.94 -0.30
N LEU A 107 -23.28 4.12 -0.93
CA LEU A 107 -23.38 4.60 -2.32
C LEU A 107 -22.67 5.94 -2.54
N PRO A 108 -22.86 6.97 -1.69
CA PRO A 108 -22.14 8.23 -1.85
C PRO A 108 -20.61 8.08 -1.78
N LEU A 109 -20.11 7.15 -0.97
CA LEU A 109 -18.68 6.85 -0.89
C LEU A 109 -18.16 6.17 -2.17
N VAL A 110 -18.94 5.24 -2.72
CA VAL A 110 -18.64 4.58 -3.98
C VAL A 110 -18.61 5.62 -5.11
N ASP A 111 -19.65 6.45 -5.24
CA ASP A 111 -19.73 7.50 -6.25
C ASP A 111 -18.55 8.48 -6.15
N LYS A 112 -18.16 8.85 -4.93
CA LYS A 112 -17.01 9.72 -4.68
C LYS A 112 -15.71 9.06 -5.14
N LEU A 113 -15.48 7.79 -4.84
CA LEU A 113 -14.30 7.06 -5.30
C LEU A 113 -14.29 6.93 -6.82
N LEU A 114 -15.43 6.57 -7.43
CA LEU A 114 -15.55 6.36 -8.88
C LEU A 114 -15.43 7.66 -9.68
N SER A 115 -15.62 8.83 -9.06
CA SER A 115 -15.40 10.13 -9.70
C SER A 115 -13.92 10.44 -9.98
N ASN A 116 -12.99 9.66 -9.43
CA ASN A 116 -11.56 9.81 -9.70
C ASN A 116 -11.22 9.44 -11.13
N LYS A 117 -10.37 10.25 -11.79
CA LYS A 117 -9.94 10.04 -13.19
C LYS A 117 -9.15 8.75 -13.37
N VAL A 118 -8.37 8.37 -12.36
CA VAL A 118 -7.57 7.14 -12.35
C VAL A 118 -8.17 6.18 -11.33
N LEU A 119 -8.50 4.99 -11.80
CA LEU A 119 -8.77 3.81 -10.99
C LEU A 119 -7.85 2.72 -11.50
N LEU A 120 -6.82 2.38 -10.76
CA LEU A 120 -5.72 1.51 -11.18
C LEU A 120 -6.19 0.21 -11.86
N PRO A 121 -7.12 -0.59 -11.27
CA PRO A 121 -7.55 -1.83 -11.90
C PRO A 121 -8.28 -1.62 -13.23
N LYS A 122 -9.09 -0.56 -13.33
CA LYS A 122 -9.79 -0.20 -14.56
C LYS A 122 -8.81 0.15 -15.68
N VAL A 123 -7.85 1.02 -15.38
CA VAL A 123 -6.82 1.46 -16.35
C VAL A 123 -5.97 0.28 -16.83
N LEU A 124 -5.58 -0.63 -15.93
CA LEU A 124 -4.85 -1.84 -16.30
C LEU A 124 -5.69 -2.79 -17.15
N SER A 125 -6.98 -2.95 -16.83
CA SER A 125 -7.90 -3.79 -17.63
C SER A 125 -8.08 -3.22 -19.05
N GLU A 126 -8.22 -1.90 -19.17
CA GLU A 126 -8.30 -1.21 -20.48
C GLU A 126 -7.00 -1.34 -21.29
N ALA A 127 -5.86 -1.48 -20.61
CA ALA A 127 -4.54 -1.73 -21.23
C ALA A 127 -4.29 -3.22 -21.54
N GLY A 128 -5.29 -4.10 -21.36
CA GLY A 128 -5.20 -5.52 -21.73
C GLY A 128 -4.76 -6.47 -20.63
N TYR A 129 -4.52 -5.99 -19.40
CA TYR A 129 -4.28 -6.85 -18.26
C TYR A 129 -5.55 -7.58 -17.83
N LEU A 130 -5.41 -8.83 -17.39
CA LEU A 130 -6.41 -9.43 -16.53
C LEU A 130 -6.12 -8.98 -15.07
N THR A 131 -7.14 -8.52 -14.36
CA THR A 131 -6.98 -7.94 -13.03
C THR A 131 -7.84 -8.71 -12.03
N PHE A 132 -7.26 -9.08 -10.88
CA PHE A 132 -7.92 -9.90 -9.87
C PHE A 132 -7.78 -9.32 -8.48
N GLN A 133 -8.91 -9.09 -7.83
CA GLN A 133 -8.97 -8.58 -6.48
C GLN A 133 -9.20 -9.71 -5.49
N THR A 134 -8.38 -9.77 -4.43
CA THR A 134 -8.59 -10.68 -3.31
C THR A 134 -8.50 -9.95 -1.97
N GLY A 135 -9.15 -10.52 -0.97
CA GLY A 135 -9.10 -9.98 0.39
C GLY A 135 -9.88 -8.68 0.56
N LYS A 136 -9.25 -7.74 1.24
CA LYS A 136 -9.86 -6.47 1.63
C LYS A 136 -9.95 -5.51 0.45
N LEU A 137 -11.15 -5.04 0.20
CA LEU A 137 -11.45 -3.94 -0.71
C LEU A 137 -12.58 -3.13 -0.07
N TRP A 138 -12.28 -1.90 0.30
CA TRP A 138 -13.16 -1.11 1.14
C TRP A 138 -14.44 -0.66 0.41
N ASN A 139 -15.60 -0.91 1.04
CA ASN A 139 -16.95 -0.45 0.65
C ASN A 139 -17.33 -0.50 -0.85
N VAL A 140 -16.51 -1.09 -1.69
CA VAL A 140 -16.73 -1.27 -3.13
C VAL A 140 -16.59 -2.73 -3.49
N THR A 141 -17.25 -3.15 -4.55
CA THR A 141 -17.02 -4.46 -5.17
C THR A 141 -15.86 -4.37 -6.17
N TYR A 142 -15.26 -5.51 -6.47
CA TYR A 142 -14.21 -5.55 -7.48
C TYR A 142 -14.68 -5.03 -8.86
N LYS A 143 -15.94 -5.25 -9.20
CA LYS A 143 -16.54 -4.79 -10.47
C LYS A 143 -16.67 -3.28 -10.53
N GLU A 144 -17.10 -2.65 -9.44
CA GLU A 144 -17.30 -1.19 -9.37
C GLU A 144 -16.00 -0.44 -9.66
N VAL A 145 -14.85 -0.93 -9.18
CA VAL A 145 -13.55 -0.28 -9.43
C VAL A 145 -12.80 -0.80 -10.65
N GLY A 146 -13.41 -1.70 -11.44
CA GLY A 146 -12.90 -2.11 -12.74
C GLY A 146 -11.94 -3.29 -12.76
N PHE A 147 -11.90 -4.13 -11.72
CA PHE A 147 -11.23 -5.43 -11.83
C PHE A 147 -12.01 -6.37 -12.76
N SER A 148 -11.28 -7.15 -13.56
CA SER A 148 -11.88 -8.16 -14.45
C SER A 148 -12.37 -9.40 -13.71
N GLY A 149 -11.83 -9.66 -12.52
CA GLY A 149 -12.25 -10.74 -11.62
C GLY A 149 -11.99 -10.36 -10.15
N GLY A 150 -12.60 -11.08 -9.22
CA GLY A 150 -12.34 -10.82 -7.79
C GLY A 150 -13.25 -11.57 -6.85
N MET A 151 -12.89 -11.52 -5.58
CA MET A 151 -13.56 -12.22 -4.48
C MET A 151 -14.52 -11.32 -3.68
N THR A 152 -14.37 -10.01 -3.75
CA THR A 152 -15.24 -9.05 -3.05
C THR A 152 -16.39 -8.64 -3.96
N ALA A 153 -17.38 -9.50 -4.06
CA ALA A 153 -18.56 -9.32 -4.93
C ALA A 153 -19.81 -8.83 -4.18
N ALA A 154 -19.83 -8.95 -2.84
CA ALA A 154 -20.98 -8.62 -2.02
C ALA A 154 -20.77 -7.36 -1.20
N THR A 155 -21.87 -6.76 -0.79
CA THR A 155 -21.92 -5.59 0.09
C THR A 155 -21.50 -5.96 1.51
N GLY A 156 -20.22 -5.94 1.81
CA GLY A 156 -19.70 -6.14 3.15
C GLY A 156 -18.43 -5.33 3.33
N ARG A 157 -18.30 -4.65 4.46
CA ARG A 157 -17.15 -3.77 4.78
C ARG A 157 -15.80 -4.47 4.62
N HIS A 158 -15.74 -5.77 4.79
CA HIS A 158 -14.50 -6.55 4.77
C HIS A 158 -14.45 -7.62 3.68
N GLY A 159 -15.34 -7.56 2.70
CA GLY A 159 -15.19 -8.33 1.47
C GLY A 159 -15.69 -9.78 1.46
N GLY A 160 -16.42 -10.23 2.48
CA GLY A 160 -17.06 -11.54 2.47
C GLY A 160 -16.08 -12.68 2.14
N ASP A 161 -16.29 -13.38 1.02
CA ASP A 161 -15.42 -14.49 0.58
C ASP A 161 -13.97 -14.07 0.31
N GLY A 162 -13.71 -12.79 0.06
CA GLY A 162 -12.35 -12.25 -0.06
C GLY A 162 -11.49 -12.50 1.17
N LEU A 163 -12.08 -12.56 2.36
CA LEU A 163 -11.36 -12.81 3.60
C LEU A 163 -10.84 -14.24 3.75
N LYS A 164 -11.27 -15.16 2.92
CA LYS A 164 -10.80 -16.55 2.90
C LYS A 164 -9.40 -16.67 2.28
N ILE A 165 -9.00 -15.71 1.44
CA ILE A 165 -7.69 -15.75 0.80
C ILE A 165 -6.56 -15.71 1.84
N GLY A 166 -5.55 -16.55 1.68
CA GLY A 166 -4.44 -16.67 2.62
C GLY A 166 -4.78 -17.33 3.96
N ARG A 167 -6.06 -17.33 4.37
CA ARG A 167 -6.53 -18.00 5.59
C ARG A 167 -7.00 -19.42 5.34
N GLU A 168 -7.73 -19.67 4.27
CA GLU A 168 -8.24 -20.98 3.90
C GLU A 168 -7.47 -21.56 2.71
N SER A 169 -7.21 -20.76 1.69
CA SER A 169 -6.51 -21.19 0.47
C SER A 169 -5.96 -20.02 -0.34
N MET A 170 -4.87 -20.27 -1.08
CA MET A 170 -4.35 -19.41 -2.12
C MET A 170 -4.87 -19.80 -3.53
N GLN A 171 -5.66 -20.86 -3.63
CA GLN A 171 -6.11 -21.43 -4.90
C GLN A 171 -6.83 -20.45 -5.83
N PRO A 172 -7.69 -19.53 -5.35
CA PRO A 172 -8.33 -18.55 -6.23
C PRO A 172 -7.32 -17.67 -7.01
N ILE A 173 -6.17 -17.33 -6.42
CA ILE A 173 -5.10 -16.60 -7.13
C ILE A 173 -4.43 -17.52 -8.16
N TYR A 174 -4.17 -18.78 -7.82
CA TYR A 174 -3.53 -19.72 -8.72
C TYR A 174 -4.41 -20.02 -9.94
N ASP A 175 -5.70 -20.27 -9.74
CA ASP A 175 -6.66 -20.48 -10.84
C ASP A 175 -6.75 -19.27 -11.76
N PHE A 176 -6.74 -18.06 -11.19
CA PHE A 176 -6.74 -16.84 -11.97
C PHE A 176 -5.45 -16.69 -12.81
N ILE A 177 -4.29 -16.95 -12.21
CA ILE A 177 -2.99 -16.87 -12.91
C ILE A 177 -2.94 -17.88 -14.07
N GLU A 178 -3.40 -19.13 -13.86
CA GLU A 178 -3.47 -20.13 -14.93
C GLU A 178 -4.42 -19.69 -16.06
N GLY A 179 -5.56 -19.09 -15.72
CA GLY A 179 -6.48 -18.48 -16.67
C GLY A 179 -5.83 -17.34 -17.49
N ALA A 180 -4.99 -16.52 -16.87
CA ALA A 180 -4.26 -15.45 -17.57
C ALA A 180 -3.18 -16.04 -18.51
N LYS A 181 -2.42 -17.04 -18.03
CA LYS A 181 -1.44 -17.77 -18.85
C LYS A 181 -2.07 -18.39 -20.09
N SER A 182 -3.20 -19.07 -19.95
CA SER A 182 -3.91 -19.74 -21.06
C SER A 182 -4.35 -18.76 -22.14
N GLN A 183 -4.58 -17.49 -21.78
CA GLN A 183 -4.95 -16.40 -22.68
C GLN A 183 -3.74 -15.58 -23.19
N ASN A 184 -2.52 -15.92 -22.77
CA ASN A 184 -1.30 -15.14 -23.04
C ASN A 184 -1.45 -13.64 -22.65
N LYS A 185 -2.12 -13.36 -21.54
CA LYS A 185 -2.33 -12.00 -21.03
C LYS A 185 -1.51 -11.76 -19.78
N PRO A 186 -0.96 -10.55 -19.61
CA PRO A 186 -0.37 -10.14 -18.35
C PRO A 186 -1.47 -10.00 -17.29
N PHE A 187 -1.09 -10.16 -16.04
CA PHE A 187 -2.04 -10.07 -14.94
C PHE A 187 -1.62 -9.05 -13.87
N PHE A 188 -2.63 -8.51 -13.20
CA PHE A 188 -2.48 -7.75 -11.96
C PHE A 188 -3.27 -8.43 -10.85
N VAL A 189 -2.60 -8.77 -9.74
CA VAL A 189 -3.22 -9.33 -8.54
C VAL A 189 -3.12 -8.32 -7.40
N TRP A 190 -4.27 -7.99 -6.81
CA TRP A 190 -4.39 -7.27 -5.54
C TRP A 190 -4.54 -8.30 -4.43
N TYR A 191 -3.47 -8.54 -3.66
CA TYR A 191 -3.43 -9.50 -2.56
C TYR A 191 -3.45 -8.78 -1.22
N ALA A 192 -4.64 -8.71 -0.60
CA ALA A 192 -4.90 -8.02 0.67
C ALA A 192 -5.66 -8.92 1.65
N PRO A 193 -5.04 -9.97 2.23
CA PRO A 193 -5.74 -11.06 2.93
C PRO A 193 -6.33 -10.68 4.28
N MET A 194 -6.39 -9.42 4.66
CA MET A 194 -6.82 -8.93 5.97
C MET A 194 -6.05 -9.63 7.10
N MET A 195 -4.74 -9.76 6.92
CA MET A 195 -3.80 -10.26 7.90
C MET A 195 -2.63 -9.28 8.07
N PRO A 196 -2.15 -9.07 9.29
CA PRO A 196 -2.54 -9.68 10.58
C PRO A 196 -3.74 -9.05 11.29
N HIS A 197 -4.60 -8.26 10.64
CA HIS A 197 -5.77 -7.58 11.22
C HIS A 197 -6.65 -8.49 12.08
N GLU A 198 -7.27 -7.93 13.10
CA GLU A 198 -8.25 -8.65 13.93
C GLU A 198 -9.47 -9.18 13.12
N PRO A 199 -10.07 -10.31 13.54
CA PRO A 199 -9.78 -11.08 14.76
C PRO A 199 -8.49 -11.88 14.65
N HIS A 200 -7.66 -11.82 15.71
CA HIS A 200 -6.45 -12.62 15.79
C HIS A 200 -6.80 -14.06 16.14
N ASN A 201 -6.92 -14.89 15.12
CA ASN A 201 -7.28 -16.31 15.21
C ASN A 201 -6.27 -17.19 14.44
N PRO A 202 -4.99 -17.11 14.78
CA PRO A 202 -3.95 -17.87 14.09
C PRO A 202 -4.13 -19.38 14.33
N PRO A 203 -3.61 -20.24 13.43
CA PRO A 203 -3.51 -21.67 13.65
C PRO A 203 -2.78 -21.98 14.98
N ALA A 204 -3.26 -22.98 15.74
CA ALA A 204 -2.72 -23.30 17.06
C ALA A 204 -1.21 -23.58 17.05
N GLN A 205 -0.70 -24.22 16.01
CA GLN A 205 0.72 -24.52 15.83
C GLN A 205 1.58 -23.26 15.64
N LEU A 206 1.04 -22.20 15.08
CA LEU A 206 1.74 -20.92 14.98
C LEU A 206 1.69 -20.18 16.31
N LEU A 207 0.52 -20.15 16.97
CA LEU A 207 0.37 -19.52 18.28
C LEU A 207 1.33 -20.13 19.31
N ALA A 208 1.47 -21.45 19.33
CA ALA A 208 2.38 -22.16 20.26
C ALA A 208 3.84 -21.71 20.15
N LYS A 209 4.26 -21.16 19.01
CA LYS A 209 5.63 -20.62 18.83
C LYS A 209 5.90 -19.34 19.61
N TYR A 210 4.85 -18.62 20.00
CA TYR A 210 4.93 -17.33 20.68
C TYR A 210 4.55 -17.40 22.16
N GLN A 211 3.79 -18.43 22.55
CA GLN A 211 3.37 -18.63 23.93
C GLN A 211 4.55 -18.85 24.88
N GLY A 212 4.43 -18.26 26.08
CA GLY A 212 5.42 -18.43 27.14
C GLY A 212 6.75 -17.66 26.92
N LYS A 213 6.79 -16.73 25.98
CA LYS A 213 7.98 -15.91 25.69
C LYS A 213 7.98 -14.53 26.37
N GLY A 214 7.05 -14.31 27.29
CA GLY A 214 6.93 -13.03 28.00
C GLY A 214 6.12 -11.96 27.30
N PHE A 215 5.44 -12.29 26.18
CA PHE A 215 4.50 -11.40 25.52
C PHE A 215 3.14 -11.39 26.21
N THR A 216 2.33 -10.35 25.95
CA THR A 216 0.92 -10.37 26.31
C THR A 216 0.17 -11.38 25.44
N PRO A 217 -0.97 -11.95 25.89
CA PRO A 217 -1.77 -12.87 25.07
C PRO A 217 -2.23 -12.27 23.73
N GLU A 218 -2.43 -10.94 23.70
CA GLU A 218 -2.78 -10.20 22.49
C GLU A 218 -1.60 -10.16 21.53
N ALA A 219 -0.40 -9.86 22.00
CA ALA A 219 0.83 -9.83 21.20
C ALA A 219 1.21 -11.22 20.69
N GLU A 220 1.06 -12.30 21.51
CA GLU A 220 1.28 -13.68 21.08
C GLU A 220 0.44 -14.04 19.86
N LYS A 221 -0.87 -13.71 19.91
CA LYS A 221 -1.79 -13.95 18.80
C LYS A 221 -1.45 -13.12 17.58
N TYR A 222 -1.15 -11.85 17.77
CA TYR A 222 -0.80 -10.93 16.69
C TYR A 222 0.50 -11.39 15.97
N TYR A 223 1.55 -11.72 16.69
CA TYR A 223 2.80 -12.22 16.10
C TYR A 223 2.59 -13.54 15.34
N ALA A 224 1.73 -14.41 15.84
CA ALA A 224 1.34 -15.62 15.13
C ALA A 224 0.55 -15.32 13.84
N MET A 225 -0.28 -14.25 13.82
CA MET A 225 -0.95 -13.79 12.60
C MET A 225 0.05 -13.18 11.59
N VAL A 226 1.06 -12.44 12.05
CA VAL A 226 2.13 -11.92 11.18
C VAL A 226 2.92 -13.06 10.53
N GLU A 227 3.29 -14.10 11.31
CA GLU A 227 3.98 -15.28 10.75
C GLU A 227 3.07 -16.04 9.76
N TRP A 228 1.77 -16.12 10.02
CA TRP A 228 0.83 -16.74 9.07
C TRP A 228 0.74 -15.97 7.76
N PHE A 229 0.66 -14.65 7.82
CA PHE A 229 0.71 -13.80 6.63
C PHE A 229 2.02 -13.98 5.86
N ASP A 230 3.16 -14.00 6.54
CA ASP A 230 4.47 -14.28 5.94
C ASP A 230 4.50 -15.62 5.21
N GLN A 231 3.91 -16.68 5.79
CA GLN A 231 3.81 -17.98 5.14
C GLN A 231 3.00 -17.91 3.85
N SER A 232 1.87 -17.22 3.85
CA SER A 232 1.04 -17.06 2.65
C SER A 232 1.75 -16.28 1.54
N CYS A 233 2.56 -15.27 1.90
CA CYS A 233 3.45 -14.57 0.95
C CYS A 233 4.51 -15.52 0.38
N GLY A 234 5.06 -16.40 1.23
CA GLY A 234 6.02 -17.43 0.81
C GLY A 234 5.42 -18.47 -0.15
N GLU A 235 4.17 -18.89 0.09
CA GLU A 235 3.43 -19.79 -0.81
C GLU A 235 3.24 -19.16 -2.19
N LEU A 236 2.86 -17.87 -2.24
CA LEU A 236 2.72 -17.14 -3.50
C LEU A 236 4.03 -17.04 -4.27
N ASP A 237 5.12 -16.70 -3.59
CA ASP A 237 6.47 -16.62 -4.20
C ASP A 237 6.96 -17.98 -4.72
N ALA A 238 6.73 -19.04 -3.96
CA ALA A 238 7.04 -20.41 -4.37
C ALA A 238 6.25 -20.83 -5.62
N TYR A 239 4.95 -20.51 -5.66
CA TYR A 239 4.10 -20.77 -6.82
C TYR A 239 4.63 -20.06 -8.08
N LEU A 240 4.98 -18.77 -7.98
CA LEU A 240 5.54 -18.01 -9.10
C LEU A 240 6.86 -18.62 -9.61
N THR A 241 7.70 -19.06 -8.69
CA THR A 241 9.01 -19.68 -9.01
C THR A 241 8.82 -21.03 -9.69
N GLN A 242 7.98 -21.90 -9.15
CA GLN A 242 7.70 -23.24 -9.70
C GLN A 242 7.08 -23.16 -11.09
N ASN A 243 6.27 -22.15 -11.34
CA ASN A 243 5.62 -21.91 -12.63
C ASN A 243 6.43 -21.05 -13.60
N LYS A 244 7.71 -20.72 -13.28
CA LYS A 244 8.62 -19.91 -14.11
C LYS A 244 8.05 -18.50 -14.45
N LEU A 245 7.28 -17.95 -13.53
CA LEU A 245 6.67 -16.62 -13.67
C LEU A 245 7.47 -15.53 -12.93
N ALA A 246 8.34 -15.91 -11.99
CA ALA A 246 9.00 -14.98 -11.07
C ALA A 246 9.82 -13.88 -11.79
N GLU A 247 10.54 -14.21 -12.87
CA GLU A 247 11.36 -13.25 -13.63
C GLU A 247 10.53 -12.21 -14.39
N ASN A 248 9.30 -12.56 -14.79
CA ASN A 248 8.38 -11.65 -15.47
C ASN A 248 7.26 -11.14 -14.54
N THR A 249 7.48 -11.16 -13.22
CA THR A 249 6.51 -10.67 -12.25
C THR A 249 7.14 -9.62 -11.34
N VAL A 250 6.51 -8.45 -11.27
CA VAL A 250 6.84 -7.39 -10.32
C VAL A 250 6.00 -7.59 -9.07
N ILE A 251 6.65 -7.71 -7.92
CA ILE A 251 5.98 -7.74 -6.62
C ILE A 251 6.22 -6.40 -5.93
N LEU A 252 5.13 -5.75 -5.52
CA LEU A 252 5.16 -4.55 -4.69
C LEU A 252 4.55 -4.89 -3.32
N TYR A 253 5.12 -4.34 -2.27
CA TYR A 253 4.71 -4.60 -0.88
C TYR A 253 4.61 -3.34 -0.05
N LEU A 254 3.57 -3.26 0.79
CA LEU A 254 3.41 -2.30 1.88
C LEU A 254 2.43 -2.85 2.93
N THR A 255 2.29 -2.13 4.06
CA THR A 255 1.11 -2.26 4.93
C THR A 255 0.18 -1.06 4.77
N ASP A 256 -1.12 -1.24 5.01
CA ASP A 256 -2.12 -0.17 4.82
C ASP A 256 -2.11 0.88 5.93
N ASN A 257 -1.81 0.49 7.17
CA ASN A 257 -1.56 1.36 8.32
C ASN A 257 -0.78 0.62 9.40
N GLY A 258 -0.20 1.37 10.33
CA GLY A 258 0.59 0.78 11.39
C GLY A 258 -0.23 0.17 12.53
N TRP A 259 0.46 -0.54 13.42
CA TRP A 259 -0.09 -1.24 14.58
C TRP A 259 0.94 -1.30 15.71
N ASP A 260 0.47 -1.42 16.95
CA ASP A 260 1.30 -1.67 18.12
C ASP A 260 0.97 -3.04 18.72
N ALA A 261 1.88 -4.00 18.54
CA ALA A 261 1.70 -5.37 18.98
C ALA A 261 1.51 -5.51 20.49
N ALA A 262 2.22 -4.67 21.28
CA ALA A 262 2.23 -4.76 22.73
C ALA A 262 0.91 -4.28 23.34
N ARG A 263 0.28 -3.26 22.76
CA ARG A 263 -0.89 -2.59 23.32
C ARG A 263 -2.16 -2.81 22.49
N GLY A 264 -2.04 -3.24 21.23
CA GLY A 264 -3.16 -3.50 20.32
C GLY A 264 -4.07 -2.27 20.23
N ARG A 265 -5.38 -2.48 20.35
CA ARG A 265 -6.38 -1.40 20.34
C ARG A 265 -6.28 -0.39 21.49
N LYS A 266 -5.50 -0.68 22.52
CA LYS A 266 -5.27 0.27 23.63
C LYS A 266 -4.09 1.22 23.36
N ALA A 267 -3.40 1.03 22.24
CA ALA A 267 -2.32 1.91 21.84
C ALA A 267 -2.87 3.25 21.35
N ASP A 268 -2.45 4.32 22.00
CA ASP A 268 -2.92 5.66 21.67
C ASP A 268 -2.19 6.29 20.48
N ARG A 269 -0.95 5.86 20.18
CA ARG A 269 -0.12 6.37 19.05
C ARG A 269 0.12 5.35 17.96
N SER A 270 -0.85 4.50 17.67
CA SER A 270 -0.82 3.44 16.67
C SER A 270 -1.84 3.70 15.57
N LYS A 271 -2.58 2.68 15.11
CA LYS A 271 -3.69 2.83 14.15
C LYS A 271 -4.60 4.01 14.53
N LEU A 272 -5.09 4.75 13.52
CA LEU A 272 -5.88 5.98 13.64
C LEU A 272 -5.11 7.20 14.18
N SER A 273 -3.80 7.10 14.39
CA SER A 273 -3.00 8.23 14.85
C SER A 273 -1.94 8.65 13.81
N PRO A 274 -1.56 9.93 13.76
CA PRO A 274 -0.59 10.45 12.80
C PRO A 274 0.89 10.14 13.16
N TYR A 275 1.12 9.40 14.24
CA TYR A 275 2.47 9.09 14.72
C TYR A 275 3.10 7.91 13.97
N GLU A 276 4.44 7.75 14.09
CA GLU A 276 5.21 6.73 13.34
C GLU A 276 4.61 5.32 13.44
N LEU A 277 4.19 4.91 14.65
CA LEU A 277 3.55 3.60 14.84
C LEU A 277 2.21 3.46 14.10
N GLY A 278 1.60 4.55 13.67
CA GLY A 278 0.33 4.52 12.92
C GLY A 278 0.51 4.65 11.40
N VAL A 279 1.60 5.28 10.94
CA VAL A 279 1.70 5.73 9.54
C VAL A 279 2.96 5.27 8.80
N ARG A 280 3.98 4.76 9.51
CA ARG A 280 5.21 4.27 8.88
C ARG A 280 5.08 2.81 8.48
N THR A 281 5.62 2.47 7.32
CA THR A 281 5.69 1.11 6.78
C THR A 281 6.96 0.91 5.95
N PRO A 282 7.56 -0.29 5.90
CA PRO A 282 8.49 -0.60 4.83
C PRO A 282 7.74 -0.72 3.49
N MET A 283 8.37 -0.23 2.42
CA MET A 283 7.85 -0.37 1.07
C MET A 283 8.91 -1.00 0.19
N PHE A 284 8.58 -2.03 -0.59
CA PHE A 284 9.56 -2.58 -1.51
C PHE A 284 8.99 -2.94 -2.88
N VAL A 285 9.89 -2.96 -3.88
CA VAL A 285 9.60 -3.43 -5.22
C VAL A 285 10.64 -4.48 -5.59
N ARG A 286 10.17 -5.71 -5.86
CA ARG A 286 10.97 -6.84 -6.31
C ARG A 286 10.67 -7.13 -7.77
N TRP A 287 11.70 -7.16 -8.59
CA TRP A 287 11.64 -7.62 -9.98
C TRP A 287 12.94 -8.33 -10.35
N PRO A 288 13.00 -9.66 -10.26
CA PRO A 288 14.21 -10.42 -10.50
C PRO A 288 14.84 -10.12 -11.86
N GLY A 289 16.16 -9.90 -11.87
CA GLY A 289 16.90 -9.58 -13.10
C GLY A 289 16.68 -8.18 -13.70
N LYS A 290 15.74 -7.38 -13.14
CA LYS A 290 15.43 -6.01 -13.60
C LYS A 290 15.67 -4.94 -12.55
N VAL A 291 15.39 -5.22 -11.29
CA VAL A 291 15.62 -4.33 -10.16
C VAL A 291 16.75 -4.89 -9.33
N ALA A 292 17.85 -4.14 -9.23
CA ALA A 292 18.96 -4.50 -8.35
C ALA A 292 18.53 -4.31 -6.88
N PRO A 293 18.75 -5.29 -6.01
CA PRO A 293 18.46 -5.18 -4.60
C PRO A 293 19.21 -4.00 -3.96
N ALA A 294 18.51 -3.24 -3.15
CA ALA A 294 19.08 -2.13 -2.38
C ALA A 294 18.19 -1.85 -1.16
N ARG A 295 18.82 -1.50 -0.04
CA ARG A 295 18.15 -1.02 1.17
C ARG A 295 18.39 0.47 1.32
N ASP A 296 17.32 1.25 1.25
CA ASP A 296 17.34 2.71 1.37
C ASP A 296 16.70 3.10 2.71
N GLU A 297 17.49 3.71 3.58
CA GLU A 297 17.09 4.15 4.92
C GLU A 297 16.91 5.67 5.02
N GLU A 298 17.19 6.40 3.93
CA GLU A 298 17.17 7.86 3.89
C GLU A 298 16.00 8.41 3.08
N THR A 299 15.71 7.81 1.94
CA THR A 299 14.70 8.32 1.00
C THR A 299 13.28 8.09 1.52
N LEU A 300 12.48 9.14 1.45
CA LEU A 300 11.07 9.08 1.82
C LEU A 300 10.25 8.47 0.68
N ALA A 301 9.43 7.49 0.98
CA ALA A 301 8.46 6.91 0.06
C ALA A 301 7.02 7.13 0.57
N SER A 302 6.05 7.15 -0.34
CA SER A 302 4.64 7.39 -0.03
C SER A 302 3.75 6.36 -0.69
N ILE A 303 2.63 6.04 -0.07
CA ILE A 303 1.63 5.12 -0.61
C ILE A 303 1.15 5.52 -2.02
N ILE A 304 1.10 6.81 -2.33
CA ILE A 304 0.69 7.30 -3.66
C ILE A 304 1.72 7.00 -4.77
N ASP A 305 2.92 6.51 -4.42
CA ASP A 305 3.97 6.13 -5.36
C ASP A 305 3.70 4.78 -6.06
N PHE A 306 2.83 3.97 -5.47
CA PHE A 306 2.52 2.64 -6.00
C PHE A 306 1.82 2.71 -7.36
N VAL A 307 0.85 3.61 -7.52
CA VAL A 307 0.11 3.75 -8.78
C VAL A 307 1.03 4.16 -9.93
N PRO A 308 1.81 5.25 -9.88
CA PRO A 308 2.72 5.60 -10.97
C PRO A 308 3.81 4.53 -11.18
N THR A 309 4.23 3.81 -10.15
CA THR A 309 5.17 2.68 -10.30
C THR A 309 4.55 1.54 -11.09
N ILE A 310 3.35 1.10 -10.71
CA ILE A 310 2.64 0.00 -11.41
C ILE A 310 2.36 0.40 -12.85
N LEU A 311 1.84 1.59 -13.10
CA LEU A 311 1.59 2.08 -14.47
C LEU A 311 2.86 2.11 -15.31
N LYS A 312 3.97 2.57 -14.74
CA LYS A 312 5.25 2.64 -15.44
C LYS A 312 5.80 1.27 -15.82
N VAL A 313 5.81 0.31 -14.89
CA VAL A 313 6.30 -1.05 -15.18
C VAL A 313 5.38 -1.78 -16.17
N SER A 314 4.09 -1.49 -16.14
CA SER A 314 3.09 -2.02 -17.07
C SER A 314 3.11 -1.36 -18.45
N GLY A 315 3.90 -0.30 -18.65
CA GLY A 315 3.94 0.46 -19.89
C GLY A 315 2.66 1.27 -20.17
N VAL A 316 1.85 1.52 -19.15
CA VAL A 316 0.56 2.21 -19.25
C VAL A 316 0.74 3.71 -18.94
N ASN A 317 0.20 4.54 -19.80
CA ASN A 317 0.18 5.99 -19.62
C ASN A 317 -1.27 6.47 -19.50
N VAL A 318 -1.61 7.11 -18.39
CA VAL A 318 -2.99 7.55 -18.11
C VAL A 318 -3.25 9.01 -18.48
N GLY A 319 -2.23 9.75 -18.91
CA GLY A 319 -2.35 11.20 -19.12
C GLY A 319 -2.72 11.94 -17.83
N GLY A 320 -2.07 13.05 -17.57
CA GLY A 320 -2.28 13.85 -16.35
C GLY A 320 -1.25 13.55 -15.25
N ASP A 321 -1.16 14.47 -14.28
CA ASP A 321 -0.18 14.43 -13.22
C ASP A 321 -0.71 13.59 -12.05
N LEU A 322 -0.06 12.44 -11.80
CA LEU A 322 -0.14 11.77 -10.51
C LEU A 322 0.89 12.40 -9.57
N PRO A 323 0.52 12.74 -8.33
CA PRO A 323 1.45 13.40 -7.39
C PRO A 323 2.55 12.45 -6.87
N GLY A 324 2.35 11.13 -6.99
CA GLY A 324 3.33 10.12 -6.60
C GLY A 324 4.51 10.01 -7.56
N VAL A 325 5.62 9.45 -7.09
CA VAL A 325 6.85 9.20 -7.84
C VAL A 325 7.01 7.72 -8.08
N ASN A 326 7.48 7.31 -9.26
CA ASN A 326 7.84 5.93 -9.51
C ASN A 326 8.96 5.47 -8.56
N LEU A 327 8.70 4.50 -7.70
CA LEU A 327 9.64 3.93 -6.72
C LEU A 327 10.93 3.39 -7.35
N LEU A 328 10.93 3.08 -8.65
CA LEU A 328 12.10 2.61 -9.38
C LEU A 328 12.89 3.75 -10.07
N ASP A 329 12.39 4.96 -10.08
CA ASP A 329 13.12 6.13 -10.57
C ASP A 329 14.01 6.70 -9.45
N LYS A 330 15.23 6.17 -9.34
CA LYS A 330 16.18 6.57 -8.29
C LYS A 330 16.46 8.08 -8.27
N LYS A 331 16.46 8.74 -9.44
CA LYS A 331 16.72 10.19 -9.53
C LYS A 331 15.54 10.99 -8.98
N ALA A 332 14.33 10.65 -9.39
CA ALA A 332 13.13 11.31 -8.90
C ALA A 332 12.91 11.04 -7.40
N MET A 333 13.13 9.80 -6.94
CA MET A 333 13.05 9.45 -5.52
C MET A 333 14.06 10.24 -4.68
N ALA A 334 15.32 10.32 -5.10
CA ALA A 334 16.35 11.13 -4.40
C ALA A 334 16.05 12.63 -4.43
N ALA A 335 15.35 13.12 -5.45
CA ALA A 335 14.94 14.51 -5.54
C ALA A 335 13.77 14.87 -4.61
N ARG A 336 12.99 13.89 -4.16
CA ARG A 336 11.87 14.11 -3.23
C ARG A 336 12.39 14.63 -1.89
N LYS A 337 11.83 15.73 -1.44
CA LYS A 337 12.22 16.35 -0.17
C LYS A 337 11.24 16.06 0.95
N SER A 338 9.97 15.80 0.61
CA SER A 338 8.92 15.64 1.61
C SER A 338 7.86 14.62 1.18
N VAL A 339 7.21 14.02 2.16
CA VAL A 339 5.99 13.24 2.02
C VAL A 339 4.94 13.77 2.99
N PHE A 340 3.67 13.49 2.68
CA PHE A 340 2.51 13.99 3.43
C PHE A 340 1.65 12.84 3.91
N VAL A 341 1.12 12.98 5.12
CA VAL A 341 0.13 12.09 5.70
C VAL A 341 -1.04 12.92 6.21
N GLU A 342 -2.23 12.41 6.02
CA GLU A 342 -3.46 13.04 6.43
C GLU A 342 -4.17 12.16 7.45
N SER A 343 -4.34 12.67 8.65
CA SER A 343 -5.08 11.98 9.68
C SER A 343 -6.50 12.54 9.76
N TYR A 344 -7.46 11.66 9.60
CA TYR A 344 -8.88 11.99 9.63
C TYR A 344 -9.59 11.21 10.74
N ARG A 345 -10.81 11.62 11.05
CA ARG A 345 -11.73 10.82 11.85
C ARG A 345 -11.97 9.47 11.18
N HIS A 346 -12.28 8.46 11.99
CA HIS A 346 -12.66 7.16 11.46
C HIS A 346 -13.92 7.25 10.58
N ASP A 347 -14.92 8.02 11.02
CA ASP A 347 -16.18 8.21 10.32
C ASP A 347 -16.18 9.58 9.62
N ILE A 348 -16.46 9.59 8.32
CA ILE A 348 -16.46 10.78 7.46
C ILE A 348 -17.62 11.69 7.87
N ALA A 349 -17.32 12.92 8.28
CA ALA A 349 -18.32 13.89 8.68
C ALA A 349 -19.05 14.51 7.48
N ASP A 350 -18.32 14.76 6.39
CA ASP A 350 -18.86 15.34 5.16
C ASP A 350 -18.01 14.91 3.96
N LEU A 351 -18.63 14.31 2.94
CA LEU A 351 -17.94 13.87 1.72
C LEU A 351 -17.55 15.01 0.78
N ALA A 352 -18.28 16.12 0.85
CA ALA A 352 -18.00 17.30 0.03
C ALA A 352 -16.91 18.19 0.62
N ASP A 353 -16.69 18.09 1.92
CA ASP A 353 -15.73 18.91 2.66
C ASP A 353 -14.80 18.02 3.53
N PRO A 354 -13.68 17.56 2.98
CA PRO A 354 -12.69 16.77 3.72
C PRO A 354 -12.19 17.43 5.00
N ALA A 355 -12.15 18.76 5.06
CA ALA A 355 -11.64 19.50 6.21
C ALA A 355 -12.47 19.23 7.49
N LYS A 356 -13.76 18.93 7.36
CA LYS A 356 -14.62 18.61 8.51
C LYS A 356 -14.26 17.31 9.21
N SER A 357 -13.60 16.41 8.53
CA SER A 357 -13.13 15.14 9.09
C SER A 357 -11.65 15.17 9.45
N LEU A 358 -10.91 16.22 9.06
CA LEU A 358 -9.47 16.33 9.25
C LEU A 358 -9.14 16.47 10.74
N VAL A 359 -8.25 15.63 11.25
CA VAL A 359 -7.73 15.65 12.62
C VAL A 359 -6.36 16.34 12.67
N ALA A 360 -5.47 15.93 11.77
CA ALA A 360 -4.14 16.53 11.67
C ALA A 360 -3.56 16.36 10.25
N ARG A 361 -2.72 17.32 9.88
CA ARG A 361 -1.84 17.24 8.72
C ARG A 361 -0.42 16.96 9.16
N VAL A 362 0.26 16.09 8.43
CA VAL A 362 1.64 15.69 8.71
C VAL A 362 2.51 15.94 7.49
N VAL A 363 3.66 16.52 7.71
CA VAL A 363 4.73 16.57 6.72
C VAL A 363 6.00 15.96 7.31
N VAL A 364 6.62 15.06 6.55
CA VAL A 364 7.96 14.53 6.86
C VAL A 364 8.93 15.06 5.80
N SER A 365 9.98 15.73 6.23
CA SER A 365 11.01 16.29 5.35
C SER A 365 12.40 16.10 5.96
N GLY A 366 13.27 15.36 5.25
CA GLY A 366 14.48 14.85 5.84
C GLY A 366 14.15 13.97 7.06
N TRP A 367 14.70 14.28 8.21
CA TRP A 367 14.41 13.56 9.46
C TRP A 367 13.44 14.31 10.39
N TRP A 368 12.94 15.46 9.97
CA TRP A 368 11.95 16.24 10.69
C TRP A 368 10.53 15.83 10.32
N LYS A 369 9.67 15.70 11.35
CA LYS A 369 8.24 15.45 11.17
C LYS A 369 7.43 16.48 11.95
N LEU A 370 6.56 17.19 11.22
CA LEU A 370 5.68 18.21 11.76
C LEU A 370 4.24 17.73 11.71
N LEU A 371 3.55 17.79 12.85
CA LEU A 371 2.12 17.54 12.99
C LEU A 371 1.41 18.86 13.26
N ILE A 372 0.44 19.19 12.41
CA ILE A 372 -0.40 20.40 12.58
C ILE A 372 -1.84 19.96 12.82
N PRO A 373 -2.37 20.14 14.05
CA PRO A 373 -3.75 19.79 14.35
C PRO A 373 -4.73 20.71 13.65
N SER A 374 -5.91 20.17 13.28
CA SER A 374 -7.02 20.95 12.74
C SER A 374 -7.96 21.50 13.84
N GLY A 375 -7.84 20.99 15.05
CA GLY A 375 -8.80 21.23 16.13
C GLY A 375 -10.00 20.28 16.14
N THR A 376 -10.16 19.44 15.13
CA THR A 376 -11.22 18.42 15.08
C THR A 376 -10.89 17.26 16.02
N PRO A 377 -11.78 16.88 16.95
CA PRO A 377 -11.52 15.75 17.85
C PRO A 377 -11.62 14.42 17.10
N VAL A 378 -10.84 13.43 17.54
CA VAL A 378 -11.01 12.05 17.08
C VAL A 378 -12.35 11.49 17.56
N ASP A 379 -12.94 10.61 16.76
CA ASP A 379 -14.22 9.96 17.04
C ASP A 379 -14.10 8.55 17.63
N ARG A 380 -12.86 8.09 17.83
CA ARG A 380 -12.53 6.82 18.49
C ARG A 380 -11.66 7.10 19.71
N GLY A 381 -12.14 6.71 20.87
CA GLY A 381 -11.55 7.07 22.17
C GLY A 381 -10.19 6.47 22.48
N PHE A 382 -9.59 5.66 21.58
CA PHE A 382 -8.26 5.07 21.77
C PHE A 382 -7.18 5.73 20.90
N ALA A 383 -7.55 6.59 19.96
CA ALA A 383 -6.58 7.23 19.08
C ALA A 383 -6.10 8.56 19.65
N SER A 384 -4.79 8.78 19.64
CA SER A 384 -4.19 10.08 19.96
C SER A 384 -4.18 10.98 18.74
N SER A 385 -4.50 12.26 18.95
CA SER A 385 -4.26 13.33 18.01
C SER A 385 -3.44 14.43 18.67
N PRO A 386 -2.61 15.15 17.90
CA PRO A 386 -1.90 16.31 18.42
C PRO A 386 -2.92 17.38 18.84
N LYS A 387 -2.71 17.98 20.02
CA LYS A 387 -3.55 19.11 20.51
C LYS A 387 -2.93 20.45 20.17
N THR A 388 -1.63 20.48 19.99
CA THR A 388 -0.82 21.62 19.58
C THR A 388 0.02 21.23 18.39
N ILE A 389 0.77 22.16 17.82
CA ILE A 389 1.81 21.84 16.84
C ILE A 389 2.87 20.99 17.52
N GLU A 390 3.23 19.87 16.88
CA GLU A 390 4.29 18.98 17.37
C GLU A 390 5.36 18.78 16.30
N LEU A 391 6.61 18.88 16.71
CA LEU A 391 7.79 18.64 15.87
C LEU A 391 8.65 17.54 16.47
N PHE A 392 9.07 16.59 15.64
CA PHE A 392 9.93 15.49 16.06
C PHE A 392 11.15 15.36 15.16
N ASP A 393 12.32 15.09 15.78
CA ASP A 393 13.51 14.63 15.06
C ASP A 393 13.52 13.10 15.03
N LEU A 394 13.03 12.51 13.97
CA LEU A 394 12.92 11.07 13.82
C LEU A 394 14.27 10.33 13.76
N LYS A 395 15.38 11.05 13.60
CA LYS A 395 16.72 10.46 13.59
C LYS A 395 17.16 10.08 15.01
N THR A 396 16.85 10.92 15.97
CA THR A 396 17.23 10.76 17.37
C THR A 396 16.08 10.27 18.24
N ASP A 397 14.83 10.49 17.80
CA ASP A 397 13.60 10.10 18.49
C ASP A 397 12.63 9.43 17.52
N PRO A 398 12.90 8.19 17.07
CA PRO A 398 12.08 7.49 16.07
C PRO A 398 10.69 7.07 16.58
N LEU A 399 10.41 7.20 17.87
CA LEU A 399 9.11 6.89 18.49
C LEU A 399 8.35 8.15 18.95
N GLU A 400 8.87 9.35 18.62
CA GLU A 400 8.18 10.63 18.85
C GLU A 400 7.83 10.88 20.31
N THR A 401 8.79 10.61 21.20
CA THR A 401 8.59 10.72 22.64
C THR A 401 8.69 12.16 23.16
N LYS A 402 9.41 13.05 22.43
CA LYS A 402 9.67 14.43 22.82
C LYS A 402 9.26 15.41 21.72
N ASN A 403 8.22 16.22 21.97
CA ASN A 403 7.91 17.36 21.11
C ASN A 403 8.98 18.46 21.29
N VAL A 404 9.66 18.83 20.20
CA VAL A 404 10.73 19.86 20.17
C VAL A 404 10.33 21.12 19.41
N ALA A 405 9.03 21.36 19.17
CA ALA A 405 8.53 22.49 18.36
C ALA A 405 9.01 23.85 18.93
N ASP A 406 9.00 24.02 20.24
CA ASP A 406 9.43 25.27 20.90
C ASP A 406 10.95 25.47 20.81
N GLU A 407 11.72 24.38 20.69
CA GLU A 407 13.19 24.41 20.58
C GLU A 407 13.64 24.72 19.14
N HIS A 408 12.77 24.46 18.11
CA HIS A 408 13.10 24.59 16.69
C HIS A 408 12.02 25.35 15.89
N PRO A 409 11.71 26.62 16.24
CA PRO A 409 10.65 27.40 15.58
C PRO A 409 10.88 27.62 14.07
N ASP A 410 12.14 27.69 13.64
CA ASP A 410 12.48 27.85 12.21
C ASP A 410 12.11 26.61 11.39
N GLU A 411 12.30 25.39 11.95
CA GLU A 411 11.88 24.14 11.32
C GLU A 411 10.36 24.01 11.28
N VAL A 412 9.67 24.41 12.34
CA VAL A 412 8.20 24.49 12.37
C VAL A 412 7.69 25.38 11.25
N LYS A 413 8.28 26.57 11.09
CA LYS A 413 7.93 27.51 10.03
C LYS A 413 8.21 26.92 8.64
N ARG A 414 9.41 26.39 8.41
CA ARG A 414 9.83 25.80 7.13
C ARG A 414 8.89 24.67 6.69
N LEU A 415 8.60 23.73 7.59
CA LEU A 415 7.72 22.59 7.31
C LEU A 415 6.27 23.03 7.15
N GLY A 416 5.82 24.02 7.92
CA GLY A 416 4.50 24.63 7.77
C GLY A 416 4.26 25.23 6.40
N GLU A 417 5.27 25.93 5.83
CA GLU A 417 5.19 26.48 4.48
C GLU A 417 5.16 25.36 3.41
N ILE A 418 5.95 24.29 3.57
CA ILE A 418 5.91 23.12 2.66
C ILE A 418 4.51 22.49 2.66
N GLN A 419 3.91 22.34 3.83
CA GLN A 419 2.60 21.74 3.96
C GLN A 419 1.49 22.61 3.34
N LYS A 420 1.53 23.93 3.51
CA LYS A 420 0.58 24.86 2.88
C LYS A 420 0.60 24.76 1.35
N MET A 421 1.79 24.63 0.74
CA MET A 421 1.93 24.51 -0.71
C MET A 421 1.37 23.19 -1.25
N ALA A 422 1.48 22.10 -0.48
CA ALA A 422 0.98 20.79 -0.90
C ALA A 422 -0.53 20.62 -0.69
N TRP A 423 -1.10 21.37 0.25
CA TRP A 423 -2.50 21.35 0.58
C TRP A 423 -3.23 22.59 0.05
N ASN A 424 -3.37 22.70 -1.26
CA ASN A 424 -4.26 23.70 -1.88
C ASN A 424 -5.70 23.22 -1.86
N VAL A 425 -6.29 23.06 -0.67
CA VAL A 425 -7.74 23.04 -0.52
C VAL A 425 -8.20 24.49 -0.42
N GLN A 426 -8.70 25.02 -1.53
CA GLN A 426 -9.48 26.27 -1.55
C GLN A 426 -10.81 26.08 -0.85
#